data_d7b1df39adfbd70a0f9fbaf80850f97f
#
_entry.id   d7b1df39adfbd70a0f9fbaf80850f97f
#
_cell.length_a   1.000
_cell.length_b   1.000
_cell.length_c   1.000
_cell.angle_alpha   90.00
_cell.angle_beta   90.00
_cell.angle_gamma   90.00
#
_symmetry.space_group_name_H-M   'P 1'
#
loop_
_entity.id
_entity.type
_entity.pdbx_description
1 polymer ?
#
loop_
_entity_poly.entity_id
_entity_poly.type
_entity_poly.pdbx_seq_one_letter_code
_entity_poly.pdbx_strand_id
1 'polypeptide(L)'
;MPAVKQDRVPIVRPLALVAMAEPLVVPFHLDPPGRNGTSTVLVAVRVSGADGAGSRGLASSIQNAGVPARVQLIREGDDGDVPVPLVRVEEHQDGSGTTLPVAANGQVSRVWLDDADDLPLEHAGLADPQRDYRQLALAWAENLPPGRYRLSFQILDPKPDLATIPAELLVAYRHKSK
;
A
#
# COMPACT_ATOMS: atom_id res chain seq x y z
N MET A 1 4.32 -23.46 13.74
CA MET A 1 3.50 -22.36 14.32
C MET A 1 2.62 -21.80 13.23
N PRO A 2 1.32 -21.73 13.39
CA PRO A 2 0.52 -20.99 12.44
C PRO A 2 0.97 -19.53 12.51
N ALA A 3 1.22 -18.94 11.34
CA ALA A 3 1.51 -17.50 11.26
C ALA A 3 0.35 -16.74 11.92
N VAL A 4 0.64 -15.97 12.94
CA VAL A 4 -0.34 -15.07 13.53
C VAL A 4 -0.83 -14.18 12.40
N LYS A 5 -2.08 -14.32 12.01
CA LYS A 5 -2.71 -13.47 11.02
C LYS A 5 -2.71 -12.06 11.60
N GLN A 6 -1.79 -11.24 11.13
CA GLN A 6 -1.73 -9.86 11.55
C GLN A 6 -2.96 -9.14 11.03
N ASP A 7 -3.81 -8.72 11.95
CA ASP A 7 -5.08 -8.05 11.69
C ASP A 7 -5.06 -6.56 12.08
N ARG A 8 -3.91 -6.04 12.49
CA ARG A 8 -3.70 -4.63 12.85
C ARG A 8 -2.68 -3.97 11.94
N VAL A 9 -2.92 -2.71 11.60
CA VAL A 9 -1.99 -1.89 10.82
C VAL A 9 -0.72 -1.61 11.67
N PRO A 10 0.48 -1.74 11.09
CA PRO A 10 0.79 -2.00 9.69
C PRO A 10 0.56 -3.46 9.27
N ILE A 11 0.12 -3.65 8.03
CA ILE A 11 -0.13 -4.97 7.44
C ILE A 11 0.81 -5.19 6.28
N VAL A 12 1.46 -6.33 6.27
CA VAL A 12 2.31 -6.79 5.18
C VAL A 12 1.85 -8.18 4.74
N ARG A 13 1.66 -8.35 3.44
CA ARG A 13 1.31 -9.64 2.82
C ARG A 13 2.20 -9.89 1.60
N PRO A 14 2.71 -11.10 1.42
CA PRO A 14 3.38 -11.47 0.17
C PRO A 14 2.48 -11.17 -1.03
N LEU A 15 3.04 -10.62 -2.09
CA LEU A 15 2.32 -10.23 -3.29
C LEU A 15 3.11 -10.61 -4.53
N ALA A 16 2.53 -11.45 -5.37
CA ALA A 16 3.04 -11.66 -6.72
C ALA A 16 2.43 -10.58 -7.64
N LEU A 17 3.28 -9.90 -8.43
CA LEU A 17 2.84 -8.87 -9.38
C LEU A 17 2.35 -9.53 -10.69
N VAL A 18 1.34 -10.37 -10.56
CA VAL A 18 0.66 -11.07 -11.65
C VAL A 18 -0.84 -10.83 -11.57
N ALA A 19 -1.54 -11.00 -12.67
CA ALA A 19 -2.99 -10.88 -12.70
C ALA A 19 -3.65 -11.84 -11.70
N MET A 20 -4.57 -11.33 -10.90
CA MET A 20 -5.30 -12.09 -9.90
C MET A 20 -6.71 -12.38 -10.40
N ALA A 21 -7.13 -13.65 -10.38
CA ALA A 21 -8.49 -14.04 -10.76
C ALA A 21 -9.54 -13.47 -9.81
N GLU A 22 -9.21 -13.39 -8.52
CA GLU A 22 -10.10 -12.88 -7.48
C GLU A 22 -9.38 -11.84 -6.61
N PRO A 23 -10.10 -10.89 -5.99
CA PRO A 23 -9.53 -9.94 -5.06
C PRO A 23 -8.94 -10.63 -3.82
N LEU A 24 -7.81 -10.13 -3.36
CA LEU A 24 -7.34 -10.38 -2.01
C LEU A 24 -8.14 -9.51 -1.05
N VAL A 25 -8.82 -10.13 -0.11
CA VAL A 25 -9.60 -9.42 0.92
C VAL A 25 -8.83 -9.45 2.23
N VAL A 26 -8.52 -8.29 2.76
CA VAL A 26 -7.75 -8.11 4.00
C VAL A 26 -8.59 -7.33 5.01
N PRO A 27 -9.22 -8.01 5.97
CA PRO A 27 -9.84 -7.33 7.11
C PRO A 27 -8.74 -6.87 8.08
N PHE A 28 -8.92 -5.67 8.66
CA PHE A 28 -7.96 -5.17 9.63
C PHE A 28 -8.59 -4.19 10.62
N HIS A 29 -7.91 -4.04 11.75
CA HIS A 29 -8.19 -3.03 12.74
C HIS A 29 -7.18 -1.90 12.63
N LEU A 30 -7.67 -0.67 12.59
CA LEU A 30 -6.85 0.53 12.55
C LEU A 30 -6.83 1.15 13.95
N ASP A 31 -5.66 1.15 14.59
CA ASP A 31 -5.40 1.89 15.81
C ASP A 31 -5.05 3.37 15.47
N PRO A 32 -5.07 4.29 16.43
CA PRO A 32 -4.58 5.64 16.20
C PRO A 32 -3.14 5.66 15.67
N PRO A 33 -2.75 6.64 14.84
CA PRO A 33 -1.39 6.73 14.33
C PRO A 33 -0.39 6.94 15.48
N GLY A 34 0.80 6.38 15.32
CA GLY A 34 1.93 6.66 16.19
C GLY A 34 2.45 8.09 16.01
N ARG A 35 3.44 8.47 16.83
CA ARG A 35 4.00 9.83 16.82
C ARG A 35 4.58 10.29 15.48
N ASN A 36 5.07 9.36 14.65
CA ASN A 36 5.67 9.64 13.35
C ASN A 36 4.69 9.46 12.18
N GLY A 37 3.51 8.93 12.44
CA GLY A 37 2.46 8.72 11.43
C GLY A 37 1.54 9.93 11.31
N THR A 38 0.99 10.10 10.11
CA THR A 38 -0.14 11.01 9.86
C THR A 38 -1.45 10.24 10.08
N SER A 39 -2.59 10.90 9.92
CA SER A 39 -3.92 10.23 9.85
C SER A 39 -4.23 9.62 8.47
N THR A 40 -3.31 9.72 7.52
CA THR A 40 -3.44 9.14 6.18
C THR A 40 -2.89 7.72 6.15
N VAL A 41 -3.68 6.80 5.65
CA VAL A 41 -3.28 5.39 5.44
C VAL A 41 -2.98 5.19 3.96
N LEU A 42 -1.82 4.61 3.66
CA LEU A 42 -1.46 4.23 2.30
C LEU A 42 -1.69 2.74 2.05
N VAL A 43 -2.11 2.44 0.84
CA VAL A 43 -2.14 1.10 0.27
C VAL A 43 -1.06 1.06 -0.80
N ALA A 44 -0.05 0.23 -0.60
CA ALA A 44 1.17 0.28 -1.39
C ALA A 44 1.69 -1.11 -1.78
N VAL A 45 2.50 -1.13 -2.81
CA VAL A 45 3.44 -2.21 -3.10
C VAL A 45 4.75 -1.87 -2.41
N ARG A 46 5.24 -2.79 -1.58
CA ARG A 46 6.55 -2.66 -0.94
C ARG A 46 7.55 -3.60 -1.59
N VAL A 47 8.73 -3.09 -1.88
CA VAL A 47 9.88 -3.87 -2.33
C VAL A 47 11.06 -3.65 -1.42
N SER A 48 11.99 -4.59 -1.40
CA SER A 48 13.21 -4.48 -0.60
C SER A 48 14.42 -4.95 -1.39
N GLY A 49 15.54 -4.31 -1.13
CA GLY A 49 16.85 -4.68 -1.65
C GLY A 49 17.86 -4.88 -0.52
N ALA A 50 19.01 -5.46 -0.85
CA ALA A 50 20.12 -5.58 0.09
C ALA A 50 20.73 -4.20 0.45
N ASP A 51 20.53 -3.23 -0.43
CA ASP A 51 20.97 -1.84 -0.27
C ASP A 51 20.01 -0.88 -0.98
N GLY A 52 20.26 0.42 -0.81
CA GLY A 52 19.43 1.46 -1.43
C GLY A 52 19.50 1.51 -2.95
N ALA A 53 20.55 1.00 -3.58
CA ALA A 53 20.63 0.91 -5.05
C ALA A 53 19.72 -0.19 -5.58
N GLY A 54 19.75 -1.36 -4.94
CA GLY A 54 18.89 -2.49 -5.29
C GLY A 54 17.39 -2.17 -5.12
N SER A 55 17.02 -1.59 -4.00
CA SER A 55 15.62 -1.22 -3.74
C SER A 55 15.11 -0.13 -4.70
N ARG A 56 15.93 0.88 -5.02
CA ARG A 56 15.60 1.91 -6.02
C ARG A 56 15.41 1.32 -7.42
N GLY A 57 16.26 0.37 -7.81
CA GLY A 57 16.15 -0.30 -9.10
C GLY A 57 14.82 -1.04 -9.26
N LEU A 58 14.42 -1.79 -8.24
CA LEU A 58 13.13 -2.48 -8.22
C LEU A 58 11.96 -1.49 -8.23
N ALA A 59 12.01 -0.45 -7.40
CA ALA A 59 10.99 0.58 -7.35
C ALA A 59 10.83 1.28 -8.71
N SER A 60 11.94 1.65 -9.36
CA SER A 60 11.92 2.29 -10.69
C SER A 60 11.30 1.39 -11.75
N SER A 61 11.58 0.10 -11.73
CA SER A 61 10.96 -0.86 -12.65
C SER A 61 9.45 -0.90 -12.50
N ILE A 62 8.96 -0.90 -11.27
CA ILE A 62 7.51 -0.89 -10.99
C ILE A 62 6.89 0.46 -11.35
N GLN A 63 7.53 1.59 -11.05
CA GLN A 63 7.03 2.91 -11.42
C GLN A 63 6.90 3.08 -12.93
N ASN A 64 7.91 2.64 -13.69
CA ASN A 64 7.90 2.73 -15.15
C ASN A 64 6.83 1.85 -15.79
N ALA A 65 6.62 0.66 -15.25
CA ALA A 65 5.61 -0.27 -15.75
C ALA A 65 4.18 0.12 -15.33
N GLY A 66 4.03 0.67 -14.13
CA GLY A 66 2.74 0.80 -13.44
C GLY A 66 2.25 -0.54 -12.92
N VAL A 67 1.24 -0.48 -12.06
CA VAL A 67 0.56 -1.65 -11.50
C VAL A 67 -0.94 -1.46 -11.67
N PRO A 68 -1.53 -1.90 -12.79
CA PRO A 68 -2.97 -1.87 -12.96
C PRO A 68 -3.65 -2.71 -11.87
N ALA A 69 -4.41 -2.05 -11.02
CA ALA A 69 -5.03 -2.70 -9.87
C ALA A 69 -6.42 -2.13 -9.59
N ARG A 70 -7.18 -2.84 -8.78
CA ARG A 70 -8.41 -2.37 -8.16
C ARG A 70 -8.21 -2.32 -6.65
N VAL A 71 -8.45 -1.17 -6.06
CA VAL A 71 -8.30 -0.92 -4.64
C VAL A 71 -9.61 -0.35 -4.10
N GLN A 72 -10.21 -1.03 -3.16
CA GLN A 72 -11.44 -0.58 -2.50
C GLN A 72 -11.27 -0.77 -0.99
N LEU A 73 -11.67 0.22 -0.24
CA LEU A 73 -11.63 0.20 1.22
C LEU A 73 -13.03 0.44 1.77
N ILE A 74 -13.42 -0.38 2.72
CA ILE A 74 -14.71 -0.30 3.40
C ILE A 74 -14.45 -0.17 4.89
N ARG A 75 -15.13 0.78 5.53
CA ARG A 75 -15.24 0.83 6.98
C ARG A 75 -16.41 -0.03 7.43
N GLU A 76 -16.14 -0.99 8.30
CA GLU A 76 -17.17 -1.83 8.90
C GLU A 76 -17.75 -1.13 10.11
N GLY A 77 -19.08 -0.96 10.14
CA GLY A 77 -19.80 -0.29 11.21
C GLY A 77 -20.99 -1.11 11.69
N ASP A 78 -21.45 -0.82 12.91
CA ASP A 78 -22.61 -1.49 13.48
C ASP A 78 -23.90 -1.13 12.73
N ASP A 79 -23.95 0.06 12.12
CA ASP A 79 -25.07 0.54 11.30
C ASP A 79 -24.92 0.20 9.80
N GLY A 80 -23.92 -0.61 9.45
CA GLY A 80 -23.63 -1.04 8.09
C GLY A 80 -22.25 -0.59 7.59
N ASP A 81 -21.85 -1.18 6.49
CA ASP A 81 -20.56 -0.93 5.85
C ASP A 81 -20.59 0.36 5.02
N VAL A 82 -19.55 1.16 5.12
CA VAL A 82 -19.43 2.44 4.42
C VAL A 82 -18.17 2.44 3.54
N PRO A 83 -18.30 2.71 2.22
CA PRO A 83 -17.13 2.90 1.36
C PRO A 83 -16.28 4.08 1.83
N VAL A 84 -14.96 3.88 1.86
CA VAL A 84 -14.00 4.93 2.20
C VAL A 84 -13.49 5.57 0.90
N PRO A 85 -13.60 6.89 0.75
CA PRO A 85 -13.01 7.59 -0.37
C PRO A 85 -11.49 7.41 -0.40
N LEU A 86 -10.95 7.05 -1.56
CA LEU A 86 -9.52 6.95 -1.78
C LEU A 86 -9.07 8.02 -2.76
N VAL A 87 -7.83 8.46 -2.61
CA VAL A 87 -7.15 9.35 -3.55
C VAL A 87 -5.92 8.67 -4.12
N ARG A 88 -5.51 9.10 -5.29
CA ARG A 88 -4.28 8.68 -5.98
C ARG A 88 -3.52 9.89 -6.48
N VAL A 89 -2.27 9.71 -6.84
CA VAL A 89 -1.48 10.75 -7.49
C VAL A 89 -1.38 10.43 -8.98
N GLU A 90 -1.61 11.44 -9.79
CA GLU A 90 -1.30 11.45 -11.21
C GLU A 90 -0.02 12.25 -11.43
N GLU A 91 0.98 11.60 -11.99
CA GLU A 91 2.27 12.19 -12.27
C GLU A 91 2.23 12.98 -13.59
N HIS A 92 2.80 14.17 -13.58
CA HIS A 92 2.97 15.01 -14.75
C HIS A 92 4.35 14.83 -15.39
N GLN A 93 4.51 15.32 -16.63
CA GLN A 93 5.77 15.22 -17.36
C GLN A 93 6.96 15.92 -16.69
N ASP A 94 6.70 16.88 -15.83
CA ASP A 94 7.72 17.60 -15.05
C ASP A 94 8.11 16.90 -13.73
N GLY A 95 7.53 15.71 -13.47
CA GLY A 95 7.76 14.94 -12.25
C GLY A 95 6.92 15.41 -11.05
N SER A 96 6.10 16.45 -11.20
CA SER A 96 5.10 16.83 -10.18
C SER A 96 3.90 15.89 -10.21
N GLY A 97 3.08 15.94 -9.17
CA GLY A 97 1.88 15.11 -9.08
C GLY A 97 0.65 15.91 -8.67
N THR A 98 -0.50 15.50 -9.18
CA THR A 98 -1.81 15.99 -8.77
C THR A 98 -2.57 14.88 -8.05
N THR A 99 -3.11 15.21 -6.87
CA THR A 99 -3.99 14.30 -6.13
C THR A 99 -5.38 14.30 -6.74
N LEU A 100 -5.86 13.12 -7.11
CA LEU A 100 -7.18 12.91 -7.70
C LEU A 100 -7.95 11.83 -6.93
N PRO A 101 -9.29 11.89 -6.92
CA PRO A 101 -10.08 10.79 -6.39
C PRO A 101 -9.84 9.50 -7.19
N VAL A 102 -9.82 8.37 -6.50
CA VAL A 102 -9.93 7.07 -7.16
C VAL A 102 -11.37 6.90 -7.62
N ALA A 103 -11.56 6.40 -8.85
CA ALA A 103 -12.89 6.15 -9.39
C ALA A 103 -13.67 5.14 -8.52
N ALA A 104 -15.01 5.18 -8.57
CA ALA A 104 -15.88 4.32 -7.76
C ALA A 104 -15.63 2.82 -7.97
N ASN A 105 -15.13 2.41 -9.14
CA ASN A 105 -14.73 1.03 -9.42
C ASN A 105 -13.39 0.64 -8.78
N GLY A 106 -12.68 1.57 -8.14
CA GLY A 106 -11.41 1.34 -7.46
C GLY A 106 -10.19 1.21 -8.36
N GLN A 107 -10.31 1.45 -9.67
CA GLN A 107 -9.20 1.27 -10.60
C GLN A 107 -8.10 2.31 -10.41
N VAL A 108 -6.87 1.81 -10.34
CA VAL A 108 -5.62 2.56 -10.32
C VAL A 108 -4.64 1.91 -11.29
N SER A 109 -3.71 2.67 -11.86
CA SER A 109 -2.76 2.13 -12.85
C SER A 109 -1.31 2.53 -12.57
N ARG A 110 -1.11 3.57 -11.80
CA ARG A 110 0.21 4.11 -11.46
C ARG A 110 0.48 3.96 -9.98
N VAL A 111 1.76 3.95 -9.66
CA VAL A 111 2.26 3.97 -8.28
C VAL A 111 3.07 5.25 -8.07
N TRP A 112 3.07 5.73 -6.85
CA TRP A 112 3.80 6.91 -6.43
C TRP A 112 4.71 6.56 -5.26
N LEU A 113 5.98 6.94 -5.34
CA LEU A 113 6.92 6.73 -4.25
C LEU A 113 6.50 7.57 -3.04
N ASP A 114 6.31 6.93 -1.91
CA ASP A 114 5.93 7.58 -0.66
C ASP A 114 6.59 6.87 0.53
N ASP A 115 6.50 7.46 1.69
CA ASP A 115 7.10 6.93 2.91
C ASP A 115 6.01 6.49 3.90
N ALA A 116 6.05 5.22 4.28
CA ALA A 116 5.28 4.70 5.41
C ALA A 116 5.96 5.07 6.73
N ASP A 117 5.19 5.07 7.81
CA ASP A 117 5.74 5.12 9.17
C ASP A 117 6.45 3.78 9.46
N ASP A 118 7.78 3.79 9.43
CA ASP A 118 8.59 2.59 9.56
C ASP A 118 8.66 2.07 11.01
N LEU A 119 8.49 2.94 12.00
CA LEU A 119 8.64 2.55 13.42
C LEU A 119 7.67 1.43 13.84
N PRO A 120 6.38 1.47 13.50
CA PRO A 120 5.48 0.34 13.75
C PRO A 120 5.86 -0.93 12.99
N LEU A 121 6.41 -0.82 11.79
CA LEU A 121 6.89 -1.95 10.99
C LEU A 121 8.07 -2.65 11.66
N GLU A 122 9.02 -1.87 12.16
CA GLU A 122 10.17 -2.39 12.91
C GLU A 122 9.73 -3.07 14.22
N HIS A 123 8.86 -2.42 14.99
CA HIS A 123 8.34 -2.96 16.24
C HIS A 123 7.54 -4.27 16.05
N ALA A 124 6.86 -4.41 14.94
CA ALA A 124 6.12 -5.61 14.59
C ALA A 124 7.00 -6.73 13.98
N GLY A 125 8.30 -6.47 13.78
CA GLY A 125 9.20 -7.42 13.11
C GLY A 125 8.91 -7.61 11.61
N LEU A 126 8.29 -6.62 10.97
CA LEU A 126 7.91 -6.62 9.56
C LEU A 126 8.91 -5.91 8.65
N ALA A 127 9.98 -5.40 9.22
CA ALA A 127 11.11 -4.81 8.51
C ALA A 127 12.40 -5.45 9.03
N ASP A 128 13.21 -5.96 8.11
CA ASP A 128 14.56 -6.44 8.40
C ASP A 128 15.51 -5.23 8.43
N PRO A 129 16.21 -4.96 9.53
CA PRO A 129 17.12 -3.81 9.64
C PRO A 129 18.32 -3.89 8.67
N GLN A 130 18.57 -5.05 8.07
CA GLN A 130 19.64 -5.25 7.09
C GLN A 130 19.19 -5.04 5.64
N ARG A 131 17.94 -4.64 5.42
CA ARG A 131 17.37 -4.40 4.10
C ARG A 131 16.90 -2.97 3.95
N ASP A 132 16.96 -2.48 2.73
CA ASP A 132 16.38 -1.19 2.34
C ASP A 132 15.00 -1.42 1.69
N TYR A 133 14.00 -0.69 2.14
CA TYR A 133 12.62 -0.82 1.66
C TYR A 133 12.19 0.42 0.88
N ARG A 134 11.34 0.20 -0.13
CA ARG A 134 10.65 1.26 -0.87
C ARG A 134 9.16 0.97 -0.90
N GLN A 135 8.37 1.99 -0.64
CA GLN A 135 6.92 1.93 -0.68
C GLN A 135 6.42 2.68 -1.93
N LEU A 136 5.62 2.01 -2.70
CA LEU A 136 5.02 2.52 -3.94
C LEU A 136 3.51 2.55 -3.75
N ALA A 137 2.99 3.71 -3.36
CA ALA A 137 1.58 3.85 -3.05
C ALA A 137 0.72 3.79 -4.32
N LEU A 138 -0.35 3.03 -4.24
CA LEU A 138 -1.40 2.93 -5.24
C LEU A 138 -2.55 3.89 -4.93
N ALA A 139 -2.88 4.03 -3.65
CA ALA A 139 -3.94 4.87 -3.16
C ALA A 139 -3.73 5.26 -1.69
N TRP A 140 -4.39 6.33 -1.28
CA TRP A 140 -4.40 6.82 0.10
C TRP A 140 -5.84 7.01 0.59
N ALA A 141 -6.05 6.72 1.87
CA ALA A 141 -7.25 7.12 2.61
C ALA A 141 -6.87 8.25 3.57
N GLU A 142 -7.40 9.43 3.34
CA GLU A 142 -7.10 10.62 4.15
C GLU A 142 -7.99 10.68 5.39
N ASN A 143 -7.42 11.13 6.51
CA ASN A 143 -8.14 11.34 7.77
C ASN A 143 -8.96 10.14 8.24
N LEU A 144 -8.37 8.96 8.14
CA LEU A 144 -9.05 7.72 8.47
C LEU A 144 -9.14 7.55 10.00
N PRO A 145 -10.35 7.50 10.58
CA PRO A 145 -10.51 7.30 12.01
C PRO A 145 -10.20 5.85 12.41
N PRO A 146 -9.76 5.62 13.65
CA PRO A 146 -9.62 4.26 14.17
C PRO A 146 -10.90 3.44 14.03
N GLY A 147 -10.76 2.14 13.83
CA GLY A 147 -11.90 1.23 13.68
C GLY A 147 -11.58 -0.01 12.86
N ARG A 148 -12.63 -0.72 12.45
CA ARG A 148 -12.52 -1.92 11.61
C ARG A 148 -12.72 -1.57 10.15
N TYR A 149 -11.87 -2.16 9.32
CA TYR A 149 -11.84 -1.94 7.87
C TYR A 149 -11.64 -3.25 7.12
N ARG A 150 -12.02 -3.22 5.85
CA ARG A 150 -11.78 -4.31 4.91
C ARG A 150 -11.25 -3.74 3.61
N LEU A 151 -10.03 -4.11 3.26
CA LEU A 151 -9.41 -3.80 1.98
C LEU A 151 -9.73 -4.92 0.98
N SER A 152 -10.17 -4.55 -0.20
CA SER A 152 -10.22 -5.42 -1.38
C SER A 152 -9.16 -4.95 -2.37
N PHE A 153 -8.24 -5.82 -2.72
CA PHE A 153 -7.10 -5.53 -3.59
C PHE A 153 -6.98 -6.59 -4.68
N GLN A 154 -6.87 -6.15 -5.93
CA GLN A 154 -6.74 -7.06 -7.07
C GLN A 154 -5.80 -6.46 -8.11
N ILE A 155 -4.77 -7.19 -8.51
CA ILE A 155 -3.95 -6.86 -9.69
C ILE A 155 -4.70 -7.33 -10.93
N LEU A 156 -4.84 -6.43 -11.93
CA LEU A 156 -5.67 -6.69 -13.11
C LEU A 156 -4.83 -7.21 -14.29
N ASP A 157 -3.95 -6.39 -14.83
CA ASP A 157 -3.17 -6.70 -16.03
C ASP A 157 -1.77 -6.07 -15.94
N PRO A 158 -0.86 -6.63 -15.13
CA PRO A 158 0.48 -6.12 -14.99
C PRO A 158 1.36 -6.52 -16.18
N LYS A 159 2.42 -5.74 -16.43
CA LYS A 159 3.43 -6.13 -17.42
C LYS A 159 4.17 -7.40 -16.95
N PRO A 160 4.46 -8.35 -17.88
CA PRO A 160 5.09 -9.62 -17.54
C PRO A 160 6.42 -9.51 -16.78
N ASP A 161 7.20 -8.46 -17.04
CA ASP A 161 8.50 -8.23 -16.41
C ASP A 161 8.40 -8.05 -14.88
N LEU A 162 7.23 -7.67 -14.38
CA LEU A 162 7.01 -7.50 -12.93
C LEU A 162 6.86 -8.83 -12.19
N ALA A 163 6.52 -9.91 -12.88
CA ALA A 163 6.21 -11.20 -12.27
C ALA A 163 7.37 -11.80 -11.43
N THR A 164 8.61 -11.43 -11.75
CA THR A 164 9.81 -11.91 -11.06
C THR A 164 10.25 -11.03 -9.89
N ILE A 165 9.62 -9.87 -9.68
CA ILE A 165 9.96 -8.95 -8.61
C ILE A 165 9.33 -9.43 -7.31
N PRO A 166 10.13 -9.74 -6.27
CA PRO A 166 9.59 -10.01 -4.95
C PRO A 166 8.93 -8.76 -4.39
N ALA A 167 7.65 -8.83 -4.12
CA ALA A 167 6.87 -7.70 -3.63
C ALA A 167 5.95 -8.08 -2.48
N GLU A 168 5.48 -7.09 -1.77
CA GLU A 168 4.53 -7.22 -0.68
C GLU A 168 3.43 -6.15 -0.80
N LEU A 169 2.22 -6.52 -0.43
CA LEU A 169 1.15 -5.56 -0.17
C LEU A 169 1.38 -4.95 1.21
N LEU A 170 1.39 -3.62 1.28
CA LEU A 170 1.54 -2.86 2.51
C LEU A 170 0.30 -2.00 2.76
N VAL A 171 -0.22 -2.06 3.98
CA VAL A 171 -1.19 -1.10 4.52
C VAL A 171 -0.57 -0.48 5.76
N ALA A 172 -0.31 0.81 5.73
CA ALA A 172 0.37 1.51 6.81
C ALA A 172 -0.01 2.98 6.87
N TYR A 173 0.22 3.62 8.01
CA TYR A 173 0.17 5.07 8.08
C TYR A 173 1.30 5.70 7.28
N ARG A 174 1.00 6.81 6.64
CA ARG A 174 1.99 7.65 5.97
C ARG A 174 2.86 8.36 7.01
N HIS A 175 4.17 8.41 6.76
CA HIS A 175 5.11 9.13 7.59
C HIS A 175 4.85 10.65 7.54
N LYS A 176 5.01 11.34 8.66
CA LYS A 176 5.00 12.81 8.70
C LYS A 176 6.21 13.36 7.97
N SER A 177 5.97 14.23 7.01
CA SER A 177 7.04 15.05 6.45
C SER A 177 7.64 15.94 7.53
N LYS A 178 8.96 16.07 7.51
CA LYS A 178 9.65 17.04 8.38
C LYS A 178 9.40 18.44 7.89
#